data_30d19fa661723862886221b6b31a0148
#
_entry.id   30d19fa661723862886221b6b31a0148
#
_cell.length_a   1.000
_cell.length_b   1.000
_cell.length_c   1.000
_cell.angle_alpha   90.00
_cell.angle_beta   90.00
_cell.angle_gamma   90.00
#
_symmetry.space_group_name_H-M   'P 1'
#
loop_
_entity.id
_entity.type
_entity.pdbx_description
1 polymer ?
#
loop_
_entity_poly.entity_id
_entity_poly.type
_entity_poly.pdbx_seq_one_letter_code
_entity_poly.pdbx_strand_id
1 'polypeptide(L)'
;MGQVLSLPFRLLGHTKTFYQGFLHYWCGAGRHSPYQLGEKSTFKPLRPLPTDTDDEKLFKQNARIHLYSLASNFYLYHKPHYRKGSYRSDLLDNLRNVAVPGTGVALSLFARAKILGLGFLFTAYPALSLVASLHQWIKTRGQSSVAQEYATRLLAPDDWFSYWRLNCNIVGLHALLNDMPEDYEMENKWTFLEQGTQRGVPVSPYLQTPGIVVKHRNEEGGMGIFFYKNAVAGGDWIIQERIENSAWVQSHLPPNAPLSTFRVITCSRASIHMDQPARAEDITALSCVFRAGRAGAATDHDSILFDVNPQTGVIGGGTTNAHWYKLGLHNTLPGRCDWRSSHSYQTHPDGDIPVAGSTVPDIKGMLKLVEESHLKMIPRVPFAGWDVVLTTDPKLPTCLLEVNLR
;
A
#
# COMPACT_ATOMS: atom_id res chain seq x y z
N MET A 1 -19.38 40.07 4.57
CA MET A 1 -18.38 40.67 3.66
C MET A 1 -16.93 40.41 4.09
N GLY A 2 -16.55 40.45 5.37
CA GLY A 2 -15.18 40.24 5.84
C GLY A 2 -14.59 38.83 5.57
N GLN A 3 -15.40 37.79 5.49
CA GLN A 3 -14.93 36.43 5.21
C GLN A 3 -14.53 36.23 3.74
N VAL A 4 -15.14 36.91 2.79
CA VAL A 4 -14.84 36.78 1.35
C VAL A 4 -13.51 37.42 0.98
N LEU A 5 -13.19 38.55 1.60
CA LEU A 5 -11.89 39.24 1.37
C LEU A 5 -10.69 38.48 1.96
N SER A 6 -10.91 37.62 2.95
CA SER A 6 -9.86 36.81 3.54
C SER A 6 -9.55 35.50 2.77
N LEU A 7 -10.48 35.03 1.91
CA LEU A 7 -10.34 33.75 1.20
C LEU A 7 -9.08 33.68 0.31
N PRO A 8 -8.81 34.67 -0.59
CA PRO A 8 -7.58 34.63 -1.41
C PRO A 8 -6.30 34.58 -0.57
N PHE A 9 -6.25 35.32 0.53
CA PHE A 9 -5.09 35.34 1.42
C PHE A 9 -4.89 33.99 2.12
N ARG A 10 -5.96 33.33 2.51
CA ARG A 10 -5.89 31.99 3.13
C ARG A 10 -5.41 30.95 2.12
N LEU A 11 -5.93 30.96 0.88
CA LEU A 11 -5.49 30.06 -0.19
C LEU A 11 -4.01 30.27 -0.52
N LEU A 12 -3.58 31.53 -0.66
CA LEU A 12 -2.17 31.88 -0.87
C LEU A 12 -1.29 31.42 0.30
N GLY A 13 -1.76 31.56 1.53
CA GLY A 13 -1.08 31.08 2.73
C GLY A 13 -0.84 29.57 2.69
N HIS A 14 -1.85 28.77 2.34
CA HIS A 14 -1.73 27.32 2.22
C HIS A 14 -0.79 26.92 1.06
N THR A 15 -0.89 27.58 -0.08
CA THR A 15 0.00 27.37 -1.22
C THR A 15 1.45 27.68 -0.86
N LYS A 16 1.69 28.80 -0.17
CA LYS A 16 3.02 29.17 0.34
C LYS A 16 3.55 28.09 1.29
N THR A 17 2.72 27.62 2.23
CA THR A 17 3.08 26.56 3.17
C THR A 17 3.47 25.28 2.43
N PHE A 18 2.71 24.91 1.39
CA PHE A 18 3.01 23.76 0.54
C PHE A 18 4.41 23.87 -0.11
N TYR A 19 4.68 24.97 -0.80
CA TYR A 19 5.97 25.13 -1.48
C TYR A 19 7.15 25.23 -0.52
N GLN A 20 7.00 25.99 0.55
CA GLN A 20 8.06 26.14 1.54
C GLN A 20 8.32 24.81 2.29
N GLY A 21 7.27 24.06 2.63
CA GLY A 21 7.41 22.76 3.27
C GLY A 21 8.02 21.72 2.35
N PHE A 22 7.60 21.66 1.09
CA PHE A 22 8.23 20.80 0.09
C PHE A 22 9.74 21.08 -0.03
N LEU A 23 10.12 22.36 -0.21
CA LEU A 23 11.52 22.75 -0.32
C LEU A 23 12.32 22.47 0.95
N HIS A 24 11.73 22.70 2.14
CA HIS A 24 12.37 22.39 3.42
C HIS A 24 12.76 20.91 3.49
N TYR A 25 11.84 20.00 3.14
CA TYR A 25 12.12 18.56 3.18
C TYR A 25 13.01 18.12 2.01
N TRP A 26 12.91 18.71 0.85
CA TRP A 26 13.77 18.37 -0.28
C TRP A 26 15.23 18.76 -0.03
N CYS A 27 15.49 19.99 0.42
CA CYS A 27 16.84 20.48 0.72
C CYS A 27 17.45 19.76 1.93
N GLY A 28 16.62 19.30 2.86
CA GLY A 28 17.03 18.59 4.07
C GLY A 28 16.81 17.08 4.02
N ALA A 29 16.62 16.50 2.83
CA ALA A 29 16.30 15.09 2.68
C ALA A 29 17.24 14.16 3.46
N GLY A 30 16.66 13.26 4.26
CA GLY A 30 17.37 12.38 5.19
C GLY A 30 17.77 13.03 6.52
N ARG A 31 17.81 14.36 6.62
CA ARG A 31 18.11 15.08 7.87
C ARG A 31 16.89 15.67 8.55
N HIS A 32 15.82 15.94 7.79
CA HIS A 32 14.60 16.57 8.27
C HIS A 32 13.41 15.61 8.28
N SER A 33 13.65 14.35 8.64
CA SER A 33 12.55 13.40 8.78
C SER A 33 11.50 13.89 9.77
N PRO A 34 10.20 13.87 9.44
CA PRO A 34 9.14 14.23 10.38
C PRO A 34 9.02 13.26 11.55
N TYR A 35 9.69 12.13 11.48
CA TYR A 35 9.78 11.11 12.53
C TYR A 35 10.92 11.38 13.54
N GLN A 36 11.86 12.26 13.22
CA GLN A 36 12.88 12.68 14.20
C GLN A 36 12.25 13.63 15.21
N LEU A 37 12.35 13.26 16.48
CA LEU A 37 11.78 13.98 17.63
C LEU A 37 12.60 15.22 18.03
N GLY A 38 13.18 15.94 17.08
CA GLY A 38 14.02 17.10 17.36
C GLY A 38 13.41 18.42 16.85
N GLU A 39 13.56 19.50 17.61
CA GLU A 39 13.06 20.83 17.21
C GLU A 39 13.63 21.33 15.88
N LYS A 40 14.85 20.92 15.52
CA LYS A 40 15.56 21.40 14.31
C LYS A 40 15.02 20.76 13.01
N SER A 41 14.36 19.60 13.08
CA SER A 41 13.85 18.88 11.91
C SER A 41 12.43 19.28 11.51
N THR A 42 11.73 20.02 12.35
CA THR A 42 10.30 20.32 12.13
C THR A 42 10.14 21.61 11.34
N PHE A 43 9.43 21.52 10.22
CA PHE A 43 9.02 22.71 9.45
C PHE A 43 8.11 23.61 10.31
N LYS A 44 8.61 24.80 10.67
CA LYS A 44 7.98 25.69 11.67
C LYS A 44 6.47 25.95 11.45
N PRO A 45 5.98 26.23 10.21
CA PRO A 45 4.56 26.49 10.00
C PRO A 45 3.64 25.31 10.32
N LEU A 46 4.16 24.08 10.35
CA LEU A 46 3.41 22.85 10.66
C LEU A 46 3.84 22.23 12.00
N ARG A 47 4.52 22.96 12.84
CA ARG A 47 4.86 22.51 14.19
C ARG A 47 3.60 22.46 15.06
N PRO A 48 3.31 21.35 15.74
CA PRO A 48 2.24 21.32 16.73
C PRO A 48 2.50 22.30 17.86
N LEU A 49 1.48 23.02 18.27
CA LEU A 49 1.51 23.92 19.41
C LEU A 49 0.79 23.27 20.61
N PRO A 50 1.14 23.61 21.83
CA PRO A 50 0.41 23.14 23.02
C PRO A 50 -1.08 23.53 23.01
N THR A 51 -1.40 24.64 22.34
CA THR A 51 -2.76 25.20 22.22
C THR A 51 -3.57 24.57 21.08
N ASP A 52 -2.97 23.75 20.21
CA ASP A 52 -3.68 23.11 19.10
C ASP A 52 -4.66 22.07 19.65
N THR A 53 -5.82 21.98 19.02
CA THR A 53 -6.75 20.86 19.20
C THR A 53 -6.11 19.57 18.68
N ASP A 54 -6.68 18.41 19.01
CA ASP A 54 -6.17 17.12 18.53
C ASP A 54 -6.32 16.98 17.01
N ASP A 55 -7.40 17.51 16.43
CA ASP A 55 -7.59 17.57 14.98
C ASP A 55 -6.54 18.45 14.29
N GLU A 56 -6.18 19.59 14.87
CA GLU A 56 -5.13 20.47 14.35
C GLU A 56 -3.75 19.82 14.46
N LYS A 57 -3.46 19.12 15.55
CA LYS A 57 -2.22 18.34 15.70
C LYS A 57 -2.13 17.25 14.65
N LEU A 58 -3.22 16.49 14.46
CA LEU A 58 -3.31 15.43 13.45
C LEU A 58 -3.16 16.01 12.03
N PHE A 59 -3.83 17.09 11.70
CA PHE A 59 -3.68 17.78 10.42
C PHE A 59 -2.22 18.20 10.16
N LYS A 60 -1.58 18.86 11.14
CA LYS A 60 -0.18 19.29 11.02
C LYS A 60 0.78 18.10 10.89
N GLN A 61 0.51 17.00 11.59
CA GLN A 61 1.29 15.77 11.45
C GLN A 61 1.15 15.17 10.05
N ASN A 62 -0.07 15.01 9.56
CA ASN A 62 -0.34 14.48 8.22
C ASN A 62 0.27 15.36 7.13
N ALA A 63 0.19 16.67 7.28
CA ALA A 63 0.79 17.63 6.33
C ALA A 63 2.32 17.49 6.27
N ARG A 64 2.98 17.33 7.40
CA ARG A 64 4.44 17.10 7.44
C ARG A 64 4.82 15.80 6.75
N ILE A 65 4.11 14.72 7.06
CA ILE A 65 4.33 13.41 6.45
C ILE A 65 4.12 13.48 4.93
N HIS A 66 3.04 14.11 4.49
CA HIS A 66 2.73 14.28 3.07
C HIS A 66 3.83 15.07 2.32
N LEU A 67 4.23 16.22 2.83
CA LEU A 67 5.27 17.05 2.22
C LEU A 67 6.64 16.36 2.20
N TYR A 68 6.98 15.67 3.28
CA TYR A 68 8.19 14.84 3.34
C TYR A 68 8.14 13.71 2.30
N SER A 69 7.04 13.00 2.20
CA SER A 69 6.85 11.92 1.23
C SER A 69 6.99 12.43 -0.21
N LEU A 70 6.36 13.57 -0.54
CA LEU A 70 6.52 14.21 -1.86
C LEU A 70 7.99 14.58 -2.14
N ALA A 71 8.66 15.21 -1.19
CA ALA A 71 10.05 15.61 -1.34
C ALA A 71 10.98 14.41 -1.50
N SER A 72 10.75 13.34 -0.73
CA SER A 72 11.52 12.10 -0.78
C SER A 72 11.47 11.44 -2.15
N ASN A 73 10.34 11.47 -2.87
CA ASN A 73 10.24 10.98 -4.24
C ASN A 73 11.30 11.61 -5.15
N PHE A 74 11.54 12.90 -5.03
CA PHE A 74 12.52 13.62 -5.84
C PHE A 74 13.95 13.46 -5.36
N TYR A 75 14.14 13.26 -4.07
CA TYR A 75 15.43 12.94 -3.49
C TYR A 75 15.91 11.56 -3.94
N LEU A 76 15.04 10.56 -3.83
CA LEU A 76 15.34 9.16 -4.12
C LEU A 76 15.40 8.84 -5.62
N TYR A 77 14.86 9.69 -6.49
CA TYR A 77 14.59 9.45 -7.89
C TYR A 77 15.71 8.79 -8.69
N HIS A 78 16.96 9.19 -8.45
CA HIS A 78 18.14 8.64 -9.09
C HIS A 78 18.99 7.73 -8.18
N LYS A 79 18.46 7.42 -6.99
CA LYS A 79 19.15 6.54 -6.06
C LYS A 79 18.91 5.07 -6.42
N PRO A 80 19.84 4.19 -6.05
CA PRO A 80 19.61 2.75 -6.20
C PRO A 80 18.41 2.32 -5.37
N HIS A 81 17.64 1.38 -5.91
CA HIS A 81 16.54 0.75 -5.20
C HIS A 81 16.87 -0.72 -5.00
N TYR A 82 16.61 -1.25 -3.81
CA TYR A 82 16.95 -2.63 -3.45
C TYR A 82 16.37 -3.67 -4.42
N ARG A 83 15.28 -3.35 -5.11
CA ARG A 83 14.56 -4.27 -5.97
C ARG A 83 14.81 -4.10 -7.46
N LYS A 84 14.87 -2.87 -7.97
CA LYS A 84 14.82 -2.58 -9.42
C LYS A 84 15.97 -1.74 -9.95
N GLY A 85 17.08 -1.74 -9.28
CA GLY A 85 18.27 -0.99 -9.68
C GLY A 85 18.16 0.52 -9.53
N SER A 86 16.95 1.13 -9.68
CA SER A 86 16.74 2.55 -9.40
C SER A 86 15.33 2.80 -8.83
N TYR A 87 15.24 3.78 -7.92
CA TYR A 87 13.97 4.21 -7.35
C TYR A 87 12.99 4.71 -8.42
N ARG A 88 13.50 5.36 -9.48
CA ARG A 88 12.68 5.77 -10.64
C ARG A 88 11.96 4.60 -11.29
N SER A 89 12.63 3.47 -11.49
CA SER A 89 12.03 2.30 -12.13
C SER A 89 10.92 1.71 -11.26
N ASP A 90 11.17 1.61 -9.96
CA ASP A 90 10.16 1.13 -9.02
C ASP A 90 8.97 2.10 -8.93
N LEU A 91 9.22 3.40 -8.83
CA LEU A 91 8.19 4.43 -8.82
C LEU A 91 7.32 4.41 -10.07
N LEU A 92 7.91 4.25 -11.25
CA LEU A 92 7.16 4.17 -12.51
C LEU A 92 6.21 2.96 -12.54
N ASP A 93 6.67 1.81 -12.08
CA ASP A 93 5.84 0.61 -12.03
C ASP A 93 4.68 0.76 -11.04
N ASN A 94 4.96 1.27 -9.86
CA ASN A 94 3.94 1.53 -8.84
C ASN A 94 2.90 2.56 -9.29
N LEU A 95 3.31 3.57 -10.06
CA LEU A 95 2.42 4.63 -10.57
C LEU A 95 1.70 4.27 -11.86
N ARG A 96 1.99 3.14 -12.48
CA ARG A 96 1.40 2.75 -13.77
C ARG A 96 -0.13 2.71 -13.74
N ASN A 97 -0.68 2.21 -12.66
CA ASN A 97 -2.12 2.02 -12.49
C ASN A 97 -2.78 3.12 -11.64
N VAL A 98 -2.03 4.15 -11.26
CA VAL A 98 -2.52 5.25 -10.43
C VAL A 98 -2.77 6.47 -11.29
N ALA A 99 -3.98 6.99 -11.27
CA ALA A 99 -4.35 8.21 -11.98
C ALA A 99 -4.35 9.43 -11.04
N VAL A 100 -4.11 10.61 -11.61
CA VAL A 100 -4.40 11.87 -10.93
C VAL A 100 -5.89 11.89 -10.60
N PRO A 101 -6.28 12.09 -9.34
CA PRO A 101 -7.68 12.05 -8.94
C PRO A 101 -8.57 12.92 -9.84
N GLY A 102 -9.62 12.32 -10.37
CA GLY A 102 -10.60 12.98 -11.22
C GLY A 102 -10.19 13.28 -12.67
N THR A 103 -8.96 12.99 -13.08
CA THR A 103 -8.49 13.32 -14.43
C THR A 103 -8.37 12.12 -15.37
N GLY A 104 -8.23 10.90 -14.83
CA GLY A 104 -7.91 9.71 -15.61
C GLY A 104 -6.48 9.69 -16.18
N VAL A 105 -5.66 10.71 -15.90
CA VAL A 105 -4.27 10.80 -16.38
C VAL A 105 -3.39 9.99 -15.43
N ALA A 106 -2.68 8.99 -15.96
CA ALA A 106 -1.78 8.16 -15.15
C ALA A 106 -0.64 8.99 -14.55
N LEU A 107 -0.43 8.85 -13.23
CA LEU A 107 0.65 9.54 -12.53
C LEU A 107 2.05 9.15 -13.01
N SER A 108 2.20 7.95 -13.57
CA SER A 108 3.45 7.52 -14.19
C SER A 108 3.93 8.46 -15.30
N LEU A 109 3.02 9.22 -15.94
CA LEU A 109 3.38 10.25 -16.93
C LEU A 109 4.29 11.31 -16.29
N PHE A 110 3.96 11.77 -15.08
CA PHE A 110 4.72 12.80 -14.36
C PHE A 110 5.99 12.25 -13.71
N ALA A 111 6.03 10.96 -13.44
CA ALA A 111 7.22 10.30 -12.91
C ALA A 111 8.26 9.89 -13.97
N ARG A 112 7.97 10.05 -15.27
CA ARG A 112 8.91 9.74 -16.35
C ARG A 112 10.16 10.60 -16.35
N ALA A 113 10.00 11.87 -15.95
CA ALA A 113 11.12 12.79 -15.80
C ALA A 113 10.91 13.66 -14.56
N LYS A 114 11.97 13.89 -13.82
CA LYS A 114 11.96 14.70 -12.58
C LYS A 114 11.36 16.08 -12.81
N ILE A 115 11.67 16.72 -13.95
CA ILE A 115 11.14 18.04 -14.30
C ILE A 115 9.63 18.02 -14.51
N LEU A 116 9.07 16.96 -15.11
CA LEU A 116 7.63 16.82 -15.29
C LEU A 116 6.91 16.66 -13.94
N GLY A 117 7.48 15.86 -13.02
CA GLY A 117 6.94 15.71 -11.68
C GLY A 117 6.97 17.01 -10.89
N LEU A 118 8.07 17.76 -10.96
CA LEU A 118 8.18 19.09 -10.33
C LEU A 118 7.18 20.08 -10.95
N GLY A 119 7.09 20.11 -12.28
CA GLY A 119 6.11 20.93 -12.98
C GLY A 119 4.69 20.62 -12.52
N PHE A 120 4.33 19.33 -12.45
CA PHE A 120 3.03 18.92 -11.92
C PHE A 120 2.79 19.42 -10.48
N LEU A 121 3.73 19.18 -9.57
CA LEU A 121 3.58 19.56 -8.17
C LEU A 121 3.47 21.07 -7.96
N PHE A 122 4.21 21.85 -8.71
CA PHE A 122 4.24 23.31 -8.54
C PHE A 122 3.17 24.07 -9.35
N THR A 123 2.48 23.41 -10.28
CA THR A 123 1.44 24.07 -11.08
C THR A 123 0.10 23.33 -11.03
N ALA A 124 0.05 22.11 -11.57
CA ALA A 124 -1.21 21.38 -11.74
C ALA A 124 -1.82 20.90 -10.41
N TYR A 125 -1.01 20.41 -9.47
CA TYR A 125 -1.51 19.86 -8.23
C TYR A 125 -2.23 20.89 -7.33
N PRO A 126 -1.69 22.10 -7.09
CA PRO A 126 -2.43 23.15 -6.38
C PRO A 126 -3.70 23.58 -7.12
N ALA A 127 -3.63 23.71 -8.46
CA ALA A 127 -4.79 24.10 -9.26
C ALA A 127 -5.92 23.03 -9.18
N LEU A 128 -5.58 21.76 -9.32
CA LEU A 128 -6.54 20.65 -9.19
C LEU A 128 -7.13 20.58 -7.78
N SER A 129 -6.31 20.80 -6.75
CA SER A 129 -6.77 20.85 -5.36
C SER A 129 -7.78 21.99 -5.15
N LEU A 130 -7.55 23.15 -5.77
CA LEU A 130 -8.49 24.28 -5.71
C LEU A 130 -9.79 23.97 -6.45
N VAL A 131 -9.72 23.45 -7.67
CA VAL A 131 -10.90 23.06 -8.45
C VAL A 131 -11.75 22.04 -7.69
N ALA A 132 -11.11 21.01 -7.12
CA ALA A 132 -11.79 20.00 -6.33
C ALA A 132 -12.46 20.60 -5.06
N SER A 133 -11.81 21.58 -4.43
CA SER A 133 -12.36 22.26 -3.24
C SER A 133 -13.56 23.15 -3.59
N LEU A 134 -13.51 23.83 -4.70
CA LEU A 134 -14.64 24.62 -5.23
C LEU A 134 -15.82 23.70 -5.60
N HIS A 135 -15.52 22.59 -6.27
CA HIS A 135 -16.55 21.60 -6.59
C HIS A 135 -17.22 21.04 -5.33
N GLN A 136 -16.46 20.70 -4.29
CA GLN A 136 -17.00 20.24 -3.02
C GLN A 136 -17.90 21.32 -2.35
N TRP A 137 -17.47 22.56 -2.38
CA TRP A 137 -18.25 23.69 -1.87
C TRP A 137 -19.61 23.83 -2.59
N ILE A 138 -19.60 23.72 -3.92
CA ILE A 138 -20.83 23.73 -4.72
C ILE A 138 -21.73 22.54 -4.35
N LYS A 139 -21.16 21.34 -4.28
CA LYS A 139 -21.88 20.11 -3.93
C LYS A 139 -22.53 20.19 -2.54
N THR A 140 -21.87 20.80 -1.57
CA THR A 140 -22.37 21.00 -0.21
C THR A 140 -23.23 22.26 -0.06
N ARG A 141 -23.57 22.93 -1.16
CA ARG A 141 -24.34 24.19 -1.17
C ARG A 141 -23.75 25.25 -0.23
N GLY A 142 -22.43 25.32 -0.17
CA GLY A 142 -21.71 26.33 0.63
C GLY A 142 -21.51 25.95 2.11
N GLN A 143 -21.89 24.76 2.54
CA GLN A 143 -21.69 24.33 3.93
C GLN A 143 -20.22 24.01 4.24
N SER A 144 -19.41 23.59 3.25
CA SER A 144 -17.99 23.38 3.43
C SER A 144 -17.19 24.67 3.23
N SER A 145 -16.04 24.77 3.89
CA SER A 145 -15.10 25.88 3.71
C SER A 145 -14.14 25.58 2.57
N VAL A 146 -14.15 26.39 1.49
CA VAL A 146 -13.21 26.24 0.37
C VAL A 146 -11.76 26.28 0.84
N ALA A 147 -11.41 27.17 1.77
CA ALA A 147 -10.04 27.28 2.27
C ALA A 147 -9.61 26.04 3.07
N GLN A 148 -10.50 25.47 3.87
CA GLN A 148 -10.22 24.28 4.65
C GLN A 148 -10.11 23.04 3.76
N GLU A 149 -11.04 22.86 2.83
CA GLU A 149 -10.98 21.79 1.82
C GLU A 149 -9.69 21.86 1.00
N TYR A 150 -9.32 23.07 0.58
CA TYR A 150 -8.06 23.28 -0.15
C TYR A 150 -6.83 22.95 0.69
N ALA A 151 -6.80 23.38 1.95
CA ALA A 151 -5.71 23.05 2.87
C ALA A 151 -5.58 21.53 3.05
N THR A 152 -6.71 20.84 3.27
CA THR A 152 -6.71 19.37 3.43
C THR A 152 -6.22 18.68 2.16
N ARG A 153 -6.75 19.02 0.99
CA ARG A 153 -6.36 18.38 -0.28
C ARG A 153 -4.93 18.65 -0.69
N LEU A 154 -4.43 19.85 -0.40
CA LEU A 154 -3.08 20.26 -0.78
C LEU A 154 -2.02 19.78 0.21
N LEU A 155 -2.29 19.89 1.52
CA LEU A 155 -1.29 19.69 2.58
C LEU A 155 -1.42 18.35 3.28
N ALA A 156 -2.63 17.89 3.55
CA ALA A 156 -2.88 16.70 4.34
C ALA A 156 -4.01 15.84 3.73
N PRO A 157 -3.89 15.44 2.45
CA PRO A 157 -4.90 14.59 1.85
C PRO A 157 -4.98 13.25 2.60
N ASP A 158 -6.20 12.84 2.91
CA ASP A 158 -6.54 11.64 3.67
C ASP A 158 -6.93 10.45 2.76
N ASP A 159 -6.68 10.57 1.46
CA ASP A 159 -6.97 9.53 0.50
C ASP A 159 -5.86 8.44 0.45
N TRP A 160 -6.19 7.30 -0.13
CA TRP A 160 -5.28 6.18 -0.33
C TRP A 160 -4.01 6.57 -1.11
N PHE A 161 -4.07 7.58 -1.96
CA PHE A 161 -2.93 8.09 -2.71
C PHE A 161 -1.82 8.63 -1.80
N SER A 162 -2.20 9.30 -0.71
CA SER A 162 -1.26 9.73 0.32
C SER A 162 -0.66 8.56 1.07
N TYR A 163 -1.48 7.60 1.46
CA TYR A 163 -1.04 6.37 2.11
C TYR A 163 -0.05 5.59 1.24
N TRP A 164 -0.37 5.40 -0.04
CA TRP A 164 0.49 4.69 -0.97
C TRP A 164 1.85 5.38 -1.13
N ARG A 165 1.89 6.69 -1.34
CA ARG A 165 3.15 7.46 -1.42
C ARG A 165 3.97 7.33 -0.15
N LEU A 166 3.31 7.35 1.00
CA LEU A 166 3.95 7.21 2.28
C LEU A 166 4.66 5.85 2.41
N ASN A 167 3.96 4.76 2.10
CA ASN A 167 4.50 3.41 2.21
C ASN A 167 5.72 3.19 1.33
N CYS A 168 5.61 3.43 0.03
CA CYS A 168 6.71 3.26 -0.92
C CYS A 168 7.94 4.09 -0.55
N ASN A 169 7.75 5.33 -0.09
CA ASN A 169 8.85 6.21 0.24
C ASN A 169 9.52 5.87 1.56
N ILE A 170 8.77 5.43 2.55
CA ILE A 170 9.34 5.05 3.85
C ILE A 170 10.25 3.83 3.67
N VAL A 171 9.77 2.80 3.01
CA VAL A 171 10.52 1.55 2.81
C VAL A 171 11.76 1.81 1.94
N GLY A 172 11.61 2.50 0.81
CA GLY A 172 12.72 2.82 -0.07
C GLY A 172 13.79 3.72 0.58
N LEU A 173 13.36 4.71 1.37
CA LEU A 173 14.27 5.57 2.12
C LEU A 173 14.98 4.80 3.24
N HIS A 174 14.25 3.97 3.96
CA HIS A 174 14.82 3.13 5.02
C HIS A 174 15.89 2.19 4.48
N ALA A 175 15.60 1.50 3.37
CA ALA A 175 16.55 0.63 2.70
C ALA A 175 17.82 1.38 2.27
N LEU A 176 17.67 2.59 1.74
CA LEU A 176 18.81 3.42 1.31
C LEU A 176 19.69 3.90 2.46
N LEU A 177 19.08 4.18 3.63
CA LEU A 177 19.80 4.78 4.77
C LEU A 177 20.48 3.76 5.67
N ASN A 178 20.02 2.51 5.68
CA ASN A 178 20.42 1.53 6.69
C ASN A 178 21.26 0.35 6.16
N ASP A 179 21.53 0.28 4.85
CA ASP A 179 22.36 -0.75 4.23
C ASP A 179 22.10 -2.18 4.78
N MET A 180 20.84 -2.61 4.68
CA MET A 180 20.36 -3.90 5.19
C MET A 180 19.83 -4.76 4.04
N PRO A 181 20.66 -5.22 3.11
CA PRO A 181 20.19 -5.94 1.93
C PRO A 181 19.46 -7.23 2.28
N GLU A 182 19.90 -7.97 3.30
CA GLU A 182 19.35 -9.28 3.67
C GLU A 182 17.87 -9.23 4.05
N ASP A 183 17.43 -8.22 4.82
CA ASP A 183 16.03 -8.07 5.21
C ASP A 183 15.14 -7.76 3.99
N TYR A 184 15.66 -6.99 3.02
CA TYR A 184 14.94 -6.62 1.81
C TYR A 184 14.95 -7.71 0.73
N GLU A 185 15.88 -8.66 0.78
CA GLU A 185 15.90 -9.85 -0.07
C GLU A 185 14.71 -10.77 0.16
N MET A 186 14.02 -10.65 1.29
CA MET A 186 12.81 -11.42 1.58
C MET A 186 11.64 -11.14 0.61
N GLU A 187 11.68 -10.06 -0.16
CA GLU A 187 10.73 -9.83 -1.26
C GLU A 187 10.95 -10.78 -2.45
N ASN A 188 12.11 -11.43 -2.55
CA ASN A 188 12.34 -12.53 -3.46
C ASN A 188 11.61 -13.78 -2.93
N LYS A 189 10.68 -14.31 -3.72
CA LYS A 189 9.83 -15.44 -3.31
C LYS A 189 10.62 -16.70 -2.93
N TRP A 190 11.75 -16.97 -3.61
CA TRP A 190 12.59 -18.10 -3.25
C TRP A 190 13.26 -17.88 -1.90
N THR A 191 13.92 -16.75 -1.71
CA THR A 191 14.55 -16.37 -0.44
C THR A 191 13.54 -16.41 0.72
N PHE A 192 12.31 -15.92 0.48
CA PHE A 192 11.23 -15.96 1.46
C PHE A 192 10.89 -17.39 1.91
N LEU A 193 10.71 -18.31 0.97
CA LEU A 193 10.36 -19.70 1.28
C LEU A 193 11.50 -20.41 2.01
N GLU A 194 12.72 -20.27 1.52
CA GLU A 194 13.92 -20.89 2.09
C GLU A 194 14.18 -20.38 3.51
N GLN A 195 14.25 -19.08 3.70
CA GLN A 195 14.49 -18.46 5.01
C GLN A 195 13.32 -18.67 5.98
N GLY A 196 12.09 -18.62 5.48
CA GLY A 196 10.89 -18.92 6.29
C GLY A 196 10.94 -20.33 6.85
N THR A 197 11.26 -21.32 6.02
CA THR A 197 11.44 -22.73 6.45
C THR A 197 12.54 -22.85 7.47
N GLN A 198 13.71 -22.25 7.24
CA GLN A 198 14.85 -22.31 8.15
C GLN A 198 14.54 -21.66 9.52
N ARG A 199 13.75 -20.62 9.54
CA ARG A 199 13.38 -19.87 10.76
C ARG A 199 12.09 -20.37 11.43
N GLY A 200 11.51 -21.47 10.93
CA GLY A 200 10.29 -22.08 11.47
C GLY A 200 9.05 -21.21 11.32
N VAL A 201 8.97 -20.46 10.21
CA VAL A 201 7.78 -19.72 9.78
C VAL A 201 6.96 -20.64 8.87
N PRO A 202 5.64 -20.78 9.06
CA PRO A 202 4.79 -21.62 8.22
C PRO A 202 4.59 -20.95 6.86
N VAL A 203 5.44 -21.28 5.93
CA VAL A 203 5.38 -20.83 4.53
C VAL A 203 4.70 -21.89 3.66
N SER A 204 4.25 -21.47 2.48
CA SER A 204 3.62 -22.36 1.50
C SER A 204 4.57 -23.52 1.11
N PRO A 205 4.09 -24.78 1.04
CA PRO A 205 4.90 -25.94 0.71
C PRO A 205 5.52 -25.81 -0.69
N TYR A 206 6.77 -26.24 -0.83
CA TYR A 206 7.49 -26.20 -2.11
C TYR A 206 8.32 -27.47 -2.31
N LEU A 207 8.53 -27.84 -3.58
CA LEU A 207 9.22 -29.05 -3.95
C LEU A 207 10.73 -28.81 -4.05
N GLN A 208 11.50 -29.75 -3.53
CA GLN A 208 12.97 -29.75 -3.57
C GLN A 208 13.54 -30.37 -4.86
N THR A 209 12.67 -30.79 -5.78
CA THR A 209 13.13 -31.38 -7.06
C THR A 209 13.87 -30.33 -7.89
N PRO A 210 15.01 -30.67 -8.53
CA PRO A 210 15.78 -29.75 -9.34
C PRO A 210 15.02 -29.16 -10.55
N GLY A 211 14.02 -29.88 -11.01
CA GLY A 211 13.18 -29.45 -12.12
C GLY A 211 12.06 -30.44 -12.40
N ILE A 212 11.12 -30.01 -13.22
CA ILE A 212 10.01 -30.86 -13.68
C ILE A 212 9.90 -30.81 -15.20
N VAL A 213 9.38 -31.89 -15.75
CA VAL A 213 8.97 -31.99 -17.14
C VAL A 213 7.45 -32.13 -17.17
N VAL A 214 6.79 -31.22 -17.81
CA VAL A 214 5.33 -31.24 -18.01
C VAL A 214 5.08 -31.70 -19.44
N LYS A 215 4.29 -32.77 -19.63
CA LYS A 215 3.97 -33.32 -20.95
C LYS A 215 2.47 -33.32 -21.17
N HIS A 216 2.08 -32.88 -22.34
CA HIS A 216 0.70 -33.06 -22.75
C HIS A 216 0.41 -34.56 -22.97
N ARG A 217 -0.74 -35.03 -22.50
CA ARG A 217 -1.10 -36.44 -22.39
C ARG A 217 -1.24 -37.12 -23.77
N ASN A 218 -1.71 -36.36 -24.78
CA ASN A 218 -2.12 -36.89 -26.08
C ASN A 218 -1.31 -36.35 -27.26
N GLU A 219 -0.23 -35.58 -27.03
CA GLU A 219 0.59 -35.02 -28.09
C GLU A 219 1.85 -35.84 -28.33
N GLU A 220 2.26 -35.93 -29.60
CA GLU A 220 3.40 -36.70 -30.09
C GLU A 220 4.47 -35.79 -30.67
N GLY A 221 5.64 -36.34 -31.02
CA GLY A 221 6.71 -35.62 -31.71
C GLY A 221 7.39 -34.52 -30.95
N GLY A 222 7.34 -34.57 -29.62
CA GLY A 222 7.94 -33.54 -28.75
C GLY A 222 7.07 -32.31 -28.53
N MET A 223 5.88 -32.25 -29.09
CA MET A 223 4.90 -31.19 -28.84
C MET A 223 4.35 -31.31 -27.42
N GLY A 224 4.00 -30.17 -26.84
CA GLY A 224 3.40 -30.12 -25.50
C GLY A 224 4.36 -30.59 -24.38
N ILE A 225 5.68 -30.51 -24.59
CA ILE A 225 6.68 -30.81 -23.56
C ILE A 225 7.31 -29.51 -23.09
N PHE A 226 7.24 -29.28 -21.79
CA PHE A 226 7.80 -28.08 -21.13
C PHE A 226 8.75 -28.52 -20.04
N PHE A 227 9.91 -27.85 -19.95
CA PHE A 227 10.93 -28.09 -18.94
C PHE A 227 11.00 -26.86 -18.03
N TYR A 228 10.90 -27.07 -16.73
CA TYR A 228 10.99 -26.01 -15.73
C TYR A 228 12.14 -26.35 -14.77
N LYS A 229 13.16 -25.50 -14.74
CA LYS A 229 14.26 -25.60 -13.77
C LYS A 229 13.86 -24.90 -12.49
N ASN A 230 13.89 -25.62 -11.38
CA ASN A 230 13.50 -25.10 -10.08
C ASN A 230 14.56 -24.13 -9.52
N ALA A 231 14.13 -23.15 -8.74
CA ALA A 231 14.97 -22.19 -8.03
C ALA A 231 15.97 -22.87 -7.09
N VAL A 232 15.60 -23.99 -6.46
CA VAL A 232 16.51 -24.83 -5.65
C VAL A 232 17.77 -25.26 -6.41
N ALA A 233 17.69 -25.38 -7.72
CA ALA A 233 18.82 -25.73 -8.61
C ALA A 233 19.32 -24.51 -9.42
N GLY A 234 19.03 -23.29 -8.99
CA GLY A 234 19.40 -22.05 -9.68
C GLY A 234 18.57 -21.77 -10.93
N GLY A 235 17.33 -22.24 -10.99
CA GLY A 235 16.36 -21.89 -12.03
C GLY A 235 15.49 -20.69 -11.65
N ASP A 236 14.64 -20.27 -12.59
CA ASP A 236 13.77 -19.11 -12.42
C ASP A 236 12.36 -19.48 -11.90
N TRP A 237 12.09 -20.76 -11.71
CA TRP A 237 10.78 -21.28 -11.32
C TRP A 237 10.77 -21.77 -9.90
N ILE A 238 9.72 -21.43 -9.16
CA ILE A 238 9.41 -22.03 -7.85
C ILE A 238 8.29 -23.05 -8.08
N ILE A 239 8.58 -24.30 -7.73
CA ILE A 239 7.64 -25.39 -7.89
C ILE A 239 7.02 -25.67 -6.51
N GLN A 240 5.73 -25.42 -6.39
CA GLN A 240 5.01 -25.53 -5.13
C GLN A 240 3.85 -26.51 -5.23
N GLU A 241 3.43 -27.03 -4.09
CA GLU A 241 2.19 -27.74 -3.99
C GLU A 241 1.02 -26.77 -4.19
N ARG A 242 -0.03 -27.25 -4.85
CA ARG A 242 -1.26 -26.47 -4.98
C ARG A 242 -1.99 -26.48 -3.64
N ILE A 243 -2.12 -25.32 -3.03
CA ILE A 243 -2.90 -25.10 -1.83
C ILE A 243 -4.35 -24.82 -2.19
N GLU A 244 -5.29 -25.32 -1.39
CA GLU A 244 -6.72 -25.08 -1.54
C GLU A 244 -7.25 -24.20 -0.40
N ASN A 245 -8.25 -23.38 -0.72
CA ASN A 245 -8.95 -22.56 0.27
C ASN A 245 -9.57 -23.44 1.34
N SER A 246 -9.49 -23.04 2.61
CA SER A 246 -10.25 -23.70 3.68
C SER A 246 -11.75 -23.70 3.39
N ALA A 247 -12.50 -24.60 3.99
CA ALA A 247 -13.95 -24.68 3.82
C ALA A 247 -14.64 -23.35 4.16
N TRP A 248 -14.15 -22.66 5.19
CA TRP A 248 -14.67 -21.34 5.56
C TRP A 248 -14.42 -20.29 4.48
N VAL A 249 -13.21 -20.21 3.94
CA VAL A 249 -12.89 -19.27 2.83
C VAL A 249 -13.75 -19.60 1.61
N GLN A 250 -13.83 -20.90 1.25
CA GLN A 250 -14.60 -21.34 0.09
C GLN A 250 -16.09 -21.02 0.20
N SER A 251 -16.66 -21.01 1.41
CA SER A 251 -18.08 -20.64 1.62
C SER A 251 -18.39 -19.17 1.33
N HIS A 252 -17.37 -18.32 1.24
CA HIS A 252 -17.50 -16.90 0.94
C HIS A 252 -17.07 -16.53 -0.50
N LEU A 253 -16.78 -17.55 -1.33
CA LEU A 253 -16.28 -17.38 -2.68
C LEU A 253 -17.22 -18.00 -3.73
N PRO A 254 -17.26 -17.44 -4.94
CA PRO A 254 -17.97 -18.07 -6.03
C PRO A 254 -17.31 -19.41 -6.45
N PRO A 255 -18.04 -20.28 -7.18
CA PRO A 255 -17.45 -21.49 -7.76
C PRO A 255 -16.22 -21.17 -8.62
N ASN A 256 -15.21 -22.02 -8.57
CA ASN A 256 -13.96 -21.87 -9.32
C ASN A 256 -13.21 -20.57 -9.04
N ALA A 257 -13.37 -19.98 -7.85
CA ALA A 257 -12.52 -18.90 -7.41
C ALA A 257 -11.10 -19.42 -7.14
N PRO A 258 -10.07 -18.59 -7.38
CA PRO A 258 -8.68 -18.93 -7.07
C PRO A 258 -8.44 -19.01 -5.56
N LEU A 259 -7.22 -19.44 -5.20
CA LEU A 259 -6.73 -19.29 -3.84
C LEU A 259 -6.86 -17.82 -3.42
N SER A 260 -7.56 -17.59 -2.33
CA SER A 260 -7.89 -16.25 -1.83
C SER A 260 -7.09 -15.96 -0.57
N THR A 261 -6.59 -14.74 -0.45
CA THR A 261 -5.63 -14.38 0.59
C THR A 261 -6.17 -13.35 1.57
N PHE A 262 -5.56 -13.30 2.74
CA PHE A 262 -5.67 -12.17 3.65
C PHE A 262 -4.39 -11.34 3.54
N ARG A 263 -4.51 -10.06 3.14
CA ARG A 263 -3.41 -9.12 3.18
C ARG A 263 -3.35 -8.50 4.58
N VAL A 264 -2.34 -8.85 5.34
CA VAL A 264 -2.08 -8.25 6.66
C VAL A 264 -0.90 -7.28 6.55
N ILE A 265 -1.10 -6.05 6.98
CA ILE A 265 -0.02 -5.05 7.05
C ILE A 265 0.51 -5.02 8.48
N THR A 266 1.82 -5.18 8.60
CA THR A 266 2.53 -5.03 9.88
C THR A 266 3.47 -3.83 9.84
N CYS A 267 3.75 -3.25 11.00
CA CYS A 267 4.81 -2.26 11.17
C CYS A 267 5.79 -2.68 12.26
N SER A 268 7.04 -2.20 12.15
CA SER A 268 8.10 -2.43 13.12
C SER A 268 8.65 -1.12 13.66
N ARG A 269 8.58 -0.92 14.98
CA ARG A 269 9.27 0.16 15.69
C ARG A 269 10.76 -0.09 15.82
N ALA A 270 11.20 -1.34 15.76
CA ALA A 270 12.64 -1.67 15.76
C ALA A 270 13.38 -1.09 14.55
N SER A 271 12.65 -0.72 13.48
CA SER A 271 13.21 -0.05 12.31
C SER A 271 13.77 1.35 12.57
N ILE A 272 13.39 2.00 13.67
CA ILE A 272 13.90 3.31 14.10
C ILE A 272 14.84 3.23 15.30
N HIS A 273 15.00 2.06 15.90
CA HIS A 273 15.90 1.80 17.04
C HIS A 273 16.93 0.74 16.66
N MET A 274 17.75 1.06 15.64
CA MET A 274 18.70 0.12 15.03
C MET A 274 19.79 -0.40 15.95
N ASP A 275 20.06 0.30 17.03
CA ASP A 275 21.04 0.00 18.07
C ASP A 275 20.56 -1.01 19.12
N GLN A 276 19.26 -1.31 19.16
CA GLN A 276 18.66 -2.22 20.11
C GLN A 276 18.18 -3.52 19.44
N PRO A 277 18.19 -4.66 20.14
CA PRO A 277 17.59 -5.88 19.61
C PRO A 277 16.07 -5.70 19.42
N ALA A 278 15.54 -6.17 18.31
CA ALA A 278 14.10 -6.15 18.06
C ALA A 278 13.36 -7.10 19.02
N ARG A 279 12.20 -6.70 19.48
CA ARG A 279 11.36 -7.44 20.42
C ARG A 279 9.95 -7.61 19.85
N ALA A 280 9.19 -8.53 20.43
CA ALA A 280 7.83 -8.81 20.01
C ALA A 280 6.90 -7.58 20.10
N GLU A 281 7.08 -6.75 21.14
CA GLU A 281 6.31 -5.51 21.32
C GLU A 281 6.62 -4.42 20.29
N ASP A 282 7.68 -4.56 19.51
CA ASP A 282 8.01 -3.62 18.44
C ASP A 282 7.23 -3.88 17.17
N ILE A 283 6.66 -5.07 17.02
CA ILE A 283 5.92 -5.47 15.83
C ILE A 283 4.42 -5.37 16.11
N THR A 284 3.68 -4.78 15.18
CA THR A 284 2.23 -4.62 15.32
C THR A 284 1.53 -4.82 13.98
N ALA A 285 0.52 -5.66 13.95
CA ALA A 285 -0.41 -5.78 12.82
C ALA A 285 -1.36 -4.58 12.80
N LEU A 286 -1.36 -3.81 11.73
CA LEU A 286 -2.11 -2.56 11.60
C LEU A 286 -3.49 -2.76 10.97
N SER A 287 -3.56 -3.62 9.94
CA SER A 287 -4.78 -3.83 9.17
C SER A 287 -4.81 -5.22 8.55
N CYS A 288 -6.00 -5.67 8.25
CA CYS A 288 -6.25 -6.93 7.55
C CYS A 288 -7.31 -6.71 6.48
N VAL A 289 -7.10 -7.28 5.28
CA VAL A 289 -8.03 -7.23 4.15
C VAL A 289 -8.19 -8.64 3.60
N PHE A 290 -9.42 -9.10 3.49
CA PHE A 290 -9.73 -10.34 2.77
C PHE A 290 -9.84 -10.05 1.27
N ARG A 291 -8.99 -10.70 0.48
CA ARG A 291 -8.94 -10.61 -0.98
C ARG A 291 -9.73 -11.78 -1.57
N ALA A 292 -11.04 -11.57 -1.72
CA ALA A 292 -11.96 -12.59 -2.24
C ALA A 292 -11.83 -12.70 -3.76
N GLY A 293 -11.31 -13.81 -4.24
CA GLY A 293 -11.04 -14.07 -5.66
C GLY A 293 -12.30 -14.17 -6.51
N ARG A 294 -12.22 -13.72 -7.76
CA ARG A 294 -13.31 -13.71 -8.73
C ARG A 294 -13.51 -15.08 -9.39
N ALA A 295 -14.73 -15.39 -9.79
CA ALA A 295 -15.06 -16.64 -10.49
C ALA A 295 -14.20 -16.85 -11.75
N GLY A 296 -13.51 -18.00 -11.83
CA GLY A 296 -12.69 -18.37 -13.00
C GLY A 296 -11.39 -17.58 -13.15
N ALA A 297 -11.04 -16.70 -12.22
CA ALA A 297 -9.74 -16.03 -12.23
C ALA A 297 -8.61 -17.00 -11.87
N ALA A 298 -7.42 -16.80 -12.43
CA ALA A 298 -6.24 -17.63 -12.12
C ALA A 298 -5.62 -17.28 -10.76
N THR A 299 -5.77 -16.04 -10.31
CA THR A 299 -5.23 -15.53 -9.06
C THR A 299 -6.20 -14.52 -8.42
N ASP A 300 -5.95 -14.14 -7.17
CA ASP A 300 -6.71 -13.12 -6.44
C ASP A 300 -6.32 -11.68 -6.78
N HIS A 301 -5.62 -11.44 -7.90
CA HIS A 301 -5.15 -10.10 -8.28
C HIS A 301 -6.31 -9.10 -8.51
N ASP A 302 -7.40 -9.57 -9.14
CA ASP A 302 -8.62 -8.78 -9.39
C ASP A 302 -9.72 -9.03 -8.36
N SER A 303 -9.35 -9.40 -7.15
CA SER A 303 -10.26 -9.72 -6.05
C SER A 303 -11.14 -8.55 -5.60
N ILE A 304 -12.21 -8.88 -4.90
CA ILE A 304 -12.92 -7.94 -4.06
C ILE A 304 -12.15 -7.83 -2.74
N LEU A 305 -11.87 -6.62 -2.32
CA LEU A 305 -11.11 -6.30 -1.11
C LEU A 305 -12.09 -5.98 0.02
N PHE A 306 -12.31 -6.93 0.93
CA PHE A 306 -13.15 -6.72 2.10
C PHE A 306 -12.30 -6.32 3.29
N ASP A 307 -12.66 -5.23 3.96
CA ASP A 307 -12.04 -4.83 5.22
C ASP A 307 -12.29 -5.88 6.31
N VAL A 308 -11.29 -6.17 7.12
CA VAL A 308 -11.40 -7.09 8.26
C VAL A 308 -10.97 -6.35 9.52
N ASN A 309 -11.87 -6.24 10.47
CA ASN A 309 -11.54 -5.64 11.76
C ASN A 309 -10.51 -6.52 12.51
N PRO A 310 -9.31 -6.03 12.78
CA PRO A 310 -8.23 -6.85 13.36
C PRO A 310 -8.48 -7.26 14.81
N GLN A 311 -9.36 -6.57 15.55
CA GLN A 311 -9.68 -6.90 16.93
C GLN A 311 -10.77 -7.97 17.04
N THR A 312 -11.77 -7.91 16.15
CA THR A 312 -12.96 -8.77 16.22
C THR A 312 -12.99 -9.85 15.15
N GLY A 313 -12.24 -9.71 14.06
CA GLY A 313 -12.31 -10.56 12.88
C GLY A 313 -13.55 -10.34 12.00
N VAL A 314 -14.43 -9.39 12.34
CA VAL A 314 -15.64 -9.12 11.57
C VAL A 314 -15.26 -8.48 10.24
N ILE A 315 -15.82 -9.03 9.16
CA ILE A 315 -15.62 -8.52 7.80
C ILE A 315 -16.55 -7.35 7.56
N GLY A 316 -15.99 -6.23 7.12
CA GLY A 316 -16.70 -5.03 6.71
C GLY A 316 -17.10 -5.04 5.23
N GLY A 317 -17.42 -3.85 4.70
CA GLY A 317 -17.73 -3.68 3.29
C GLY A 317 -16.52 -3.86 2.36
N GLY A 318 -16.77 -4.37 1.16
CA GLY A 318 -15.75 -4.63 0.16
C GLY A 318 -15.67 -3.57 -0.95
N THR A 319 -14.51 -3.47 -1.60
CA THR A 319 -14.26 -2.63 -2.78
C THR A 319 -13.42 -3.38 -3.81
N THR A 320 -13.23 -2.82 -4.99
CA THR A 320 -12.35 -3.39 -6.03
C THR A 320 -11.11 -2.54 -6.25
N ASN A 321 -10.00 -3.16 -6.67
CA ASN A 321 -8.81 -2.43 -7.11
C ASN A 321 -9.11 -1.45 -8.26
N ALA A 322 -10.01 -1.82 -9.17
CA ALA A 322 -10.39 -0.96 -10.28
C ALA A 322 -11.02 0.37 -9.85
N HIS A 323 -11.62 0.41 -8.67
CA HIS A 323 -12.18 1.62 -8.09
C HIS A 323 -11.12 2.67 -7.76
N TRP A 324 -9.97 2.23 -7.28
CA TRP A 324 -8.85 3.10 -6.90
C TRP A 324 -8.16 3.76 -8.10
N TYR A 325 -8.19 3.12 -9.28
CA TYR A 325 -7.37 3.51 -10.43
C TYR A 325 -8.14 4.23 -11.55
N LYS A 326 -9.46 4.14 -11.55
CA LYS A 326 -10.30 4.63 -12.66
C LYS A 326 -11.05 5.91 -12.31
N LEU A 327 -10.38 6.87 -11.73
CA LEU A 327 -10.91 8.21 -11.55
C LEU A 327 -10.71 9.00 -12.84
N GLY A 328 -11.62 8.85 -13.78
CA GLY A 328 -11.57 9.55 -15.06
C GLY A 328 -12.23 10.94 -15.01
N LEU A 329 -11.93 11.79 -15.98
CA LEU A 329 -12.55 13.12 -16.13
C LEU A 329 -14.08 13.06 -16.17
N HIS A 330 -14.64 11.98 -16.71
CA HIS A 330 -16.10 11.76 -16.71
C HIS A 330 -16.71 11.69 -15.31
N ASN A 331 -15.92 11.40 -14.29
CA ASN A 331 -16.34 11.41 -12.90
C ASN A 331 -16.22 12.81 -12.25
N THR A 332 -15.56 13.76 -12.90
CA THR A 332 -15.41 15.13 -12.41
C THR A 332 -16.42 16.11 -13.02
N LEU A 333 -17.15 15.69 -14.05
CA LEU A 333 -18.15 16.55 -14.69
C LEU A 333 -19.37 16.73 -13.78
N PRO A 334 -19.98 17.91 -13.73
CA PRO A 334 -21.14 18.20 -12.89
C PRO A 334 -22.27 17.17 -13.11
N GLY A 335 -22.72 16.54 -12.03
CA GLY A 335 -23.81 15.58 -12.03
C GLY A 335 -23.41 14.10 -12.05
N ARG A 336 -22.11 13.75 -12.19
CA ARG A 336 -21.62 12.36 -12.15
C ARG A 336 -20.45 12.15 -11.21
N CYS A 337 -20.07 13.14 -10.44
CA CYS A 337 -18.90 13.07 -9.57
C CYS A 337 -19.29 12.62 -8.19
N ASP A 338 -19.09 11.36 -7.93
CA ASP A 338 -18.85 10.91 -6.58
C ASP A 338 -17.37 10.49 -6.44
N TRP A 339 -16.54 11.37 -5.94
CA TRP A 339 -15.13 11.09 -5.63
C TRP A 339 -14.96 9.98 -4.60
N ARG A 340 -16.06 9.66 -3.91
CA ARG A 340 -16.17 8.68 -2.85
C ARG A 340 -17.23 7.62 -3.15
N SER A 341 -17.70 7.49 -4.39
CA SER A 341 -18.56 6.36 -4.73
C SER A 341 -17.73 5.08 -4.72
N SER A 342 -17.32 4.71 -3.52
CA SER A 342 -16.93 3.36 -3.24
C SER A 342 -18.18 2.51 -3.39
N HIS A 343 -18.25 1.65 -4.40
CA HIS A 343 -19.17 0.55 -4.34
C HIS A 343 -18.77 -0.29 -3.12
N SER A 344 -19.50 -0.15 -2.03
CA SER A 344 -19.31 -1.00 -0.86
C SER A 344 -20.09 -2.28 -1.12
N TYR A 345 -19.36 -3.34 -1.47
CA TYR A 345 -19.94 -4.67 -1.62
C TYR A 345 -20.20 -5.26 -0.24
N GLN A 346 -21.43 -5.73 -0.01
CA GLN A 346 -21.77 -6.53 1.18
C GLN A 346 -21.71 -8.02 0.86
N THR A 347 -21.92 -8.35 -0.42
CA THR A 347 -21.86 -9.69 -0.98
C THR A 347 -20.76 -9.78 -2.04
N HIS A 348 -20.30 -10.97 -2.34
CA HIS A 348 -19.42 -11.22 -3.48
C HIS A 348 -20.22 -11.05 -4.78
N PRO A 349 -19.81 -10.14 -5.71
CA PRO A 349 -20.63 -9.80 -6.88
C PRO A 349 -20.81 -10.93 -7.90
N ASP A 350 -19.97 -11.97 -7.89
CA ASP A 350 -20.04 -13.10 -8.82
C ASP A 350 -20.99 -14.22 -8.34
N GLY A 351 -21.86 -13.97 -7.38
CA GLY A 351 -22.79 -15.01 -6.91
C GLY A 351 -23.65 -14.56 -5.73
N ASP A 352 -23.65 -13.25 -5.43
CA ASP A 352 -24.39 -12.66 -4.32
C ASP A 352 -24.14 -13.34 -2.95
N ILE A 353 -22.95 -13.94 -2.81
CA ILE A 353 -22.57 -14.68 -1.61
C ILE A 353 -22.32 -13.68 -0.47
N PRO A 354 -22.99 -13.82 0.69
CA PRO A 354 -22.77 -12.95 1.82
C PRO A 354 -21.32 -13.04 2.33
N VAL A 355 -20.65 -11.89 2.47
CA VAL A 355 -19.27 -11.81 2.99
C VAL A 355 -19.20 -10.86 4.18
N ALA A 356 -19.70 -9.64 4.03
CA ALA A 356 -19.72 -8.65 5.12
C ALA A 356 -20.58 -9.14 6.29
N GLY A 357 -20.12 -8.88 7.51
CA GLY A 357 -20.75 -9.36 8.75
C GLY A 357 -20.27 -10.75 9.20
N SER A 358 -19.62 -11.52 8.32
CA SER A 358 -18.98 -12.79 8.70
C SER A 358 -17.76 -12.54 9.58
N THR A 359 -17.36 -13.55 10.35
CA THR A 359 -16.19 -13.45 11.22
C THR A 359 -15.10 -14.42 10.79
N VAL A 360 -13.90 -13.91 10.57
CA VAL A 360 -12.71 -14.69 10.19
C VAL A 360 -12.35 -15.62 11.35
N PRO A 361 -12.21 -16.94 11.10
CA PRO A 361 -11.77 -17.87 12.14
C PRO A 361 -10.37 -17.51 12.64
N ASP A 362 -10.21 -17.53 13.96
CA ASP A 362 -8.91 -17.31 14.62
C ASP A 362 -8.11 -16.10 14.09
N ILE A 363 -8.76 -14.97 13.90
CA ILE A 363 -8.08 -13.74 13.46
C ILE A 363 -6.88 -13.39 14.34
N LYS A 364 -6.98 -13.61 15.65
CA LYS A 364 -5.89 -13.34 16.60
C LYS A 364 -4.68 -14.23 16.36
N GLY A 365 -4.89 -15.52 16.11
CA GLY A 365 -3.81 -16.44 15.74
C GLY A 365 -3.15 -16.06 14.42
N MET A 366 -3.94 -15.66 13.42
CA MET A 366 -3.43 -15.16 12.12
C MET A 366 -2.56 -13.90 12.31
N LEU A 367 -3.03 -12.91 13.05
CA LEU A 367 -2.28 -11.66 13.28
C LEU A 367 -0.99 -11.93 14.06
N LYS A 368 -1.07 -12.75 15.10
CA LYS A 368 0.10 -13.16 15.88
C LYS A 368 1.13 -13.90 15.01
N LEU A 369 0.68 -14.77 14.11
CA LEU A 369 1.55 -15.46 13.16
C LEU A 369 2.36 -14.47 12.30
N VAL A 370 1.72 -13.44 11.74
CA VAL A 370 2.42 -12.46 10.91
C VAL A 370 3.32 -11.56 11.73
N GLU A 371 2.95 -11.18 12.95
CA GLU A 371 3.80 -10.42 13.87
C GLU A 371 5.06 -11.21 14.24
N GLU A 372 4.92 -12.48 14.61
CA GLU A 372 6.07 -13.36 14.88
C GLU A 372 6.93 -13.60 13.64
N SER A 373 6.31 -13.71 12.45
CA SER A 373 7.03 -13.87 11.20
C SER A 373 7.80 -12.62 10.82
N HIS A 374 7.22 -11.45 11.02
CA HIS A 374 7.91 -10.17 10.84
C HIS A 374 9.14 -10.08 11.76
N LEU A 375 8.97 -10.40 13.04
CA LEU A 375 10.07 -10.40 14.01
C LEU A 375 11.18 -11.38 13.63
N LYS A 376 10.83 -12.58 13.17
CA LYS A 376 11.81 -13.62 12.80
C LYS A 376 12.54 -13.34 11.49
N MET A 377 11.85 -12.77 10.52
CA MET A 377 12.34 -12.69 9.15
C MET A 377 12.93 -11.30 8.79
N ILE A 378 12.24 -10.23 9.17
CA ILE A 378 12.54 -8.86 8.72
C ILE A 378 12.31 -7.82 9.83
N PRO A 379 12.82 -8.02 11.06
CA PRO A 379 12.46 -7.22 12.24
C PRO A 379 12.70 -5.72 12.07
N ARG A 380 13.60 -5.35 11.17
CA ARG A 380 14.01 -3.96 10.96
C ARG A 380 13.39 -3.29 9.75
N VAL A 381 12.59 -4.00 8.97
CA VAL A 381 11.82 -3.39 7.89
C VAL A 381 10.62 -2.64 8.48
N PRO A 382 10.42 -1.34 8.15
CA PRO A 382 9.39 -0.53 8.82
C PRO A 382 7.96 -1.00 8.56
N PHE A 383 7.66 -1.47 7.35
CA PHE A 383 6.34 -1.96 6.95
C PHE A 383 6.46 -3.19 6.07
N ALA A 384 5.56 -4.14 6.27
CA ALA A 384 5.47 -5.34 5.44
C ALA A 384 4.00 -5.74 5.22
N GLY A 385 3.69 -6.14 4.00
CA GLY A 385 2.40 -6.71 3.62
C GLY A 385 2.51 -8.22 3.43
N TRP A 386 1.83 -8.99 4.27
CA TRP A 386 1.86 -10.45 4.28
C TRP A 386 0.65 -11.02 3.56
N ASP A 387 0.88 -11.94 2.64
CA ASP A 387 -0.20 -12.71 2.02
C ASP A 387 -0.38 -14.03 2.79
N VAL A 388 -1.47 -14.10 3.53
CA VAL A 388 -1.83 -15.21 4.42
C VAL A 388 -2.96 -16.00 3.79
N VAL A 389 -2.89 -17.31 3.83
CA VAL A 389 -3.96 -18.22 3.40
C VAL A 389 -4.43 -19.10 4.54
N LEU A 390 -5.74 -19.37 4.57
CA LEU A 390 -6.35 -20.43 5.37
C LEU A 390 -6.58 -21.62 4.45
N THR A 391 -5.99 -22.76 4.82
CA THR A 391 -5.95 -23.96 3.98
C THR A 391 -6.84 -25.09 4.48
N THR A 392 -7.03 -26.10 3.64
CA THR A 392 -7.67 -27.37 4.04
C THR A 392 -6.72 -28.34 4.76
N ASP A 393 -5.40 -28.11 4.70
CA ASP A 393 -4.43 -28.99 5.33
C ASP A 393 -4.43 -28.82 6.86
N PRO A 394 -4.81 -29.86 7.63
CA PRO A 394 -4.83 -29.79 9.09
C PRO A 394 -3.43 -29.61 9.72
N LYS A 395 -2.37 -29.92 8.99
CA LYS A 395 -0.98 -29.73 9.45
C LYS A 395 -0.49 -28.30 9.19
N LEU A 396 -1.12 -27.60 8.25
CA LEU A 396 -0.76 -26.26 7.85
C LEU A 396 -2.03 -25.41 7.66
N PRO A 397 -2.86 -25.25 8.70
CA PRO A 397 -4.16 -24.59 8.58
C PRO A 397 -4.06 -23.11 8.16
N THR A 398 -2.93 -22.49 8.44
CA THR A 398 -2.59 -21.12 8.06
C THR A 398 -1.13 -21.07 7.61
N CYS A 399 -0.87 -20.50 6.45
CA CYS A 399 0.50 -20.28 6.00
C CYS A 399 0.67 -18.97 5.23
N LEU A 400 1.92 -18.57 5.05
CA LEU A 400 2.31 -17.37 4.34
C LEU A 400 2.75 -17.72 2.91
N LEU A 401 2.22 -17.01 1.93
CA LEU A 401 2.59 -17.16 0.53
C LEU A 401 3.80 -16.33 0.16
N GLU A 402 3.79 -15.07 0.60
CA GLU A 402 4.85 -14.09 0.32
C GLU A 402 4.79 -12.91 1.28
N VAL A 403 5.87 -12.15 1.30
CA VAL A 403 5.94 -10.83 1.92
C VAL A 403 6.16 -9.76 0.85
N ASN A 404 5.46 -8.65 0.97
CA ASN A 404 5.57 -7.49 0.11
C ASN A 404 6.06 -6.30 0.93
N LEU A 405 7.18 -5.70 0.52
CA LEU A 405 7.83 -4.60 1.24
C LEU A 405 7.54 -3.22 0.62
N ARG A 406 6.46 -3.12 -0.14
CA ARG A 406 6.05 -1.91 -0.85
C ARG A 406 4.54 -1.66 -0.79
#